data_b3d5f32e40b8251f69b9f2695bf4d7a9
#
_entry.id   b3d5f32e40b8251f69b9f2695bf4d7a9
#
_cell.length_a   1.000
_cell.length_b   1.000
_cell.length_c   1.000
_cell.angle_alpha   90.00
_cell.angle_beta   90.00
_cell.angle_gamma   90.00
#
_symmetry.space_group_name_H-M   'P 1'
#
loop_
_entity.id
_entity.type
_entity.pdbx_description
1 polymer ?
#
loop_
_entity_poly.entity_id
_entity_poly.type
_entity_poly.pdbx_seq_one_letter_code
_entity_poly.pdbx_strand_id
1 'polypeptide(L)'
;MIMIGTKKGVYETAIKGQKLESFYNLICENNPRIEFGTWEEVESMKIFYNTFISNKIALVNMIQDVAHKLGNMNVDKVTQALANSTKRIVSSAYMKAGMGDGGACHPRDNIALRWLAKDLGLGYDMFESIMTAREKQAETMAKAILEHGKDICFSSDSYKPGTDLMDGSYSLLVQHYVQKHGGTIVNGFDTPVQVLVRVHETDKITADNDTIIFDPWRTYPEADNVVHYGHRNT
;
A
#
# COMPACT_ATOMS: atom_id res chain seq x y z
N MET A 1 -6.67 -13.87 11.77
CA MET A 1 -8.14 -14.05 11.74
C MET A 1 -8.47 -15.16 10.76
N ILE A 2 -9.32 -16.10 11.16
CA ILE A 2 -9.83 -17.20 10.35
C ILE A 2 -11.32 -16.94 10.13
N MET A 3 -11.83 -17.17 8.93
CA MET A 3 -13.24 -16.98 8.58
C MET A 3 -13.80 -18.30 8.10
N ILE A 4 -14.89 -18.77 8.71
CA ILE A 4 -15.50 -20.05 8.42
C ILE A 4 -16.93 -19.80 7.92
N GLY A 5 -17.14 -20.02 6.62
CA GLY A 5 -18.44 -19.89 5.96
C GLY A 5 -19.22 -21.20 5.97
N THR A 6 -20.49 -21.11 6.34
CA THR A 6 -21.42 -22.24 6.33
C THR A 6 -22.67 -21.92 5.51
N LYS A 7 -23.32 -22.93 4.96
CA LYS A 7 -24.58 -22.72 4.25
C LYS A 7 -25.70 -22.43 5.23
N LYS A 8 -26.39 -21.29 5.02
CA LYS A 8 -27.53 -20.90 5.86
C LYS A 8 -28.61 -22.01 5.94
N GLY A 9 -29.05 -22.32 7.15
CA GLY A 9 -30.12 -23.29 7.40
C GLY A 9 -29.72 -24.75 7.25
N VAL A 10 -28.43 -25.07 7.03
CA VAL A 10 -27.95 -26.45 6.89
C VAL A 10 -27.14 -26.84 8.12
N TYR A 11 -27.75 -27.57 9.03
CA TYR A 11 -27.15 -27.99 10.31
C TYR A 11 -25.85 -28.77 10.13
N GLU A 12 -25.74 -29.63 9.13
CA GLU A 12 -24.52 -30.39 8.83
C GLU A 12 -23.31 -29.48 8.54
N THR A 13 -23.51 -28.34 7.86
CA THR A 13 -22.43 -27.39 7.58
C THR A 13 -22.00 -26.63 8.82
N ALA A 14 -22.90 -26.37 9.76
CA ALA A 14 -22.57 -25.78 11.05
C ALA A 14 -21.67 -26.72 11.89
N ILE A 15 -21.97 -28.01 11.93
CA ILE A 15 -21.11 -29.02 12.60
C ILE A 15 -19.73 -29.09 11.96
N LYS A 16 -19.66 -29.06 10.63
CA LYS A 16 -18.38 -29.04 9.92
C LYS A 16 -17.58 -27.78 10.22
N GLY A 17 -18.23 -26.63 10.36
CA GLY A 17 -17.61 -25.36 10.79
C GLY A 17 -17.00 -25.47 12.17
N GLN A 18 -17.71 -26.03 13.14
CA GLN A 18 -17.20 -26.26 14.49
C GLN A 18 -15.99 -27.21 14.54
N LYS A 19 -15.97 -28.23 13.70
CA LYS A 19 -14.81 -29.12 13.56
C LYS A 19 -13.59 -28.38 13.00
N LEU A 20 -13.77 -27.48 12.03
CA LEU A 20 -12.71 -26.63 11.52
C LEU A 20 -12.20 -25.66 12.59
N GLU A 21 -13.08 -25.04 13.37
CA GLU A 21 -12.69 -24.21 14.49
C GLU A 21 -11.80 -24.98 15.50
N SER A 22 -12.25 -26.16 15.91
CA SER A 22 -11.49 -27.03 16.83
C SER A 22 -10.12 -27.39 16.25
N PHE A 23 -10.07 -27.70 14.94
CA PHE A 23 -8.82 -27.98 14.26
C PHE A 23 -7.87 -26.79 14.26
N TYR A 24 -8.35 -25.60 13.90
CA TYR A 24 -7.52 -24.41 13.88
C TYR A 24 -7.06 -23.98 15.28
N ASN A 25 -7.91 -24.12 16.29
CA ASN A 25 -7.54 -23.87 17.68
C ASN A 25 -6.43 -24.83 18.18
N LEU A 26 -6.37 -26.03 17.62
CA LEU A 26 -5.34 -27.01 17.95
C LEU A 26 -3.98 -26.71 17.30
N ILE A 27 -3.99 -26.21 16.05
CA ILE A 27 -2.76 -26.06 15.27
C ILE A 27 -2.18 -24.64 15.25
N CYS A 28 -2.99 -23.63 15.58
CA CYS A 28 -2.56 -22.23 15.55
C CYS A 28 -2.03 -21.79 16.92
N GLU A 29 -0.73 -21.54 16.99
CA GLU A 29 -0.04 -21.10 18.22
C GLU A 29 -0.42 -19.66 18.65
N ASN A 30 -0.89 -18.83 17.70
CA ASN A 30 -1.16 -17.41 17.91
C ASN A 30 -2.62 -17.06 18.26
N ASN A 31 -3.43 -18.05 18.64
CA ASN A 31 -4.83 -17.87 19.03
C ASN A 31 -5.61 -16.96 18.08
N PRO A 32 -5.74 -17.28 16.80
CA PRO A 32 -6.38 -16.40 15.82
C PRO A 32 -7.86 -16.21 16.14
N ARG A 33 -8.36 -14.97 16.01
CA ARG A 33 -9.80 -14.73 16.07
C ARG A 33 -10.49 -15.50 14.94
N ILE A 34 -11.54 -16.25 15.27
CA ILE A 34 -12.35 -17.02 14.33
C ILE A 34 -13.71 -16.34 14.17
N GLU A 35 -14.09 -16.07 12.93
CA GLU A 35 -15.38 -15.49 12.56
C GLU A 35 -16.21 -16.52 11.79
N PHE A 36 -17.47 -16.65 12.19
CA PHE A 36 -18.46 -17.49 11.52
C PHE A 36 -19.46 -16.65 10.74
N GLY A 37 -19.95 -17.18 9.63
CA GLY A 37 -21.02 -16.57 8.86
C GLY A 37 -21.52 -17.49 7.75
N THR A 38 -22.49 -17.02 6.96
CA THR A 38 -22.80 -17.65 5.67
C THR A 38 -21.62 -17.51 4.71
N TRP A 39 -21.64 -18.19 3.60
CA TRP A 39 -20.60 -18.06 2.57
C TRP A 39 -20.46 -16.60 2.12
N GLU A 40 -21.58 -15.96 1.81
CA GLU A 40 -21.65 -14.57 1.35
C GLU A 40 -21.13 -13.59 2.43
N GLU A 41 -21.41 -13.85 3.70
CA GLU A 41 -20.94 -13.03 4.82
C GLU A 41 -19.41 -13.12 4.98
N VAL A 42 -18.82 -14.31 4.97
CA VAL A 42 -17.38 -14.47 5.16
C VAL A 42 -16.58 -14.02 3.94
N GLU A 43 -17.09 -14.23 2.72
CA GLU A 43 -16.51 -13.67 1.51
C GLU A 43 -16.53 -12.14 1.56
N SER A 44 -17.69 -11.56 1.92
CA SER A 44 -17.84 -10.10 2.10
C SER A 44 -16.90 -9.55 3.19
N MET A 45 -16.81 -10.22 4.35
CA MET A 45 -15.88 -9.82 5.41
C MET A 45 -14.45 -9.71 4.89
N LYS A 46 -13.99 -10.70 4.10
CA LYS A 46 -12.62 -10.71 3.55
C LYS A 46 -12.40 -9.56 2.58
N ILE A 47 -13.33 -9.34 1.66
CA ILE A 47 -13.19 -8.31 0.62
C ILE A 47 -13.27 -6.91 1.24
N PHE A 48 -14.28 -6.65 2.09
CA PHE A 48 -14.43 -5.35 2.75
C PHE A 48 -13.31 -5.05 3.76
N TYR A 49 -12.74 -6.07 4.41
CA TYR A 49 -11.55 -5.90 5.23
C TYR A 49 -10.38 -5.33 4.42
N ASN A 50 -10.10 -5.89 3.24
CA ASN A 50 -9.04 -5.39 2.37
C ASN A 50 -9.35 -3.98 1.84
N THR A 51 -10.61 -3.71 1.46
CA THR A 51 -11.04 -2.38 1.00
C THR A 51 -10.87 -1.33 2.11
N PHE A 52 -11.19 -1.67 3.36
CA PHE A 52 -10.96 -0.77 4.49
C PHE A 52 -9.47 -0.42 4.66
N ILE A 53 -8.59 -1.41 4.54
CA ILE A 53 -7.14 -1.20 4.56
C ILE A 53 -6.71 -0.31 3.38
N SER A 54 -7.22 -0.57 2.18
CA SER A 54 -6.92 0.25 0.99
C SER A 54 -7.30 1.71 1.19
N ASN A 55 -8.46 1.98 1.81
CA ASN A 55 -8.87 3.34 2.16
C ASN A 55 -7.88 4.01 3.13
N LYS A 56 -7.41 3.30 4.15
CA LYS A 56 -6.41 3.83 5.10
C LYS A 56 -5.12 4.20 4.38
N ILE A 57 -4.62 3.32 3.51
CA ILE A 57 -3.40 3.55 2.74
C ILE A 57 -3.57 4.74 1.79
N ALA A 58 -4.67 4.78 1.05
CA ALA A 58 -4.95 5.87 0.12
C ALA A 58 -5.03 7.22 0.85
N LEU A 59 -5.64 7.26 2.04
CA LEU A 59 -5.73 8.47 2.86
C LEU A 59 -4.34 8.96 3.29
N VAL A 60 -3.48 8.09 3.82
CA VAL A 60 -2.18 8.53 4.32
C VAL A 60 -1.24 8.94 3.18
N ASN A 61 -1.34 8.31 2.02
CA ASN A 61 -0.61 8.71 0.83
C ASN A 61 -1.12 10.05 0.29
N MET A 62 -2.42 10.33 0.35
CA MET A 62 -2.96 11.64 0.02
C MET A 62 -2.41 12.72 0.96
N ILE A 63 -2.30 12.46 2.27
CA ILE A 63 -1.69 13.38 3.23
C ILE A 63 -0.22 13.65 2.87
N GLN A 64 0.52 12.65 2.40
CA GLN A 64 1.89 12.79 1.92
C GLN A 64 1.97 13.74 0.72
N ASP A 65 1.10 13.57 -0.27
CA ASP A 65 1.07 14.45 -1.45
C ASP A 65 0.74 15.90 -1.08
N VAL A 66 -0.22 16.09 -0.15
CA VAL A 66 -0.55 17.42 0.39
C VAL A 66 0.65 18.04 1.09
N ALA A 67 1.33 17.29 1.97
CA ALA A 67 2.50 17.75 2.70
C ALA A 67 3.63 18.18 1.75
N HIS A 68 3.87 17.35 0.72
CA HIS A 68 4.88 17.64 -0.31
C HIS A 68 4.59 18.96 -1.05
N LYS A 69 3.34 19.18 -1.46
CA LYS A 69 2.93 20.40 -2.19
C LYS A 69 2.92 21.65 -1.33
N LEU A 70 2.44 21.58 -0.11
CA LEU A 70 2.41 22.72 0.82
C LEU A 70 3.82 23.13 1.27
N GLY A 71 4.73 22.17 1.48
CA GLY A 71 6.11 22.40 1.84
C GLY A 71 6.36 22.83 3.30
N ASN A 72 5.33 23.16 4.06
CA ASN A 72 5.40 23.56 5.47
C ASN A 72 4.71 22.56 6.42
N MET A 73 4.42 21.36 5.95
CA MET A 73 3.75 20.30 6.66
C MET A 73 4.61 19.04 6.68
N ASN A 74 4.71 18.41 7.85
CA ASN A 74 5.35 17.11 8.01
C ASN A 74 4.28 16.01 8.04
N VAL A 75 4.31 15.11 7.04
CA VAL A 75 3.34 14.03 6.92
C VAL A 75 3.37 13.09 8.12
N ASP A 76 4.55 12.78 8.67
CA ASP A 76 4.66 11.85 9.78
C ASP A 76 4.06 12.40 11.07
N LYS A 77 4.14 13.71 11.32
CA LYS A 77 3.45 14.35 12.46
C LYS A 77 1.92 14.20 12.34
N VAL A 78 1.38 14.38 11.15
CA VAL A 78 -0.06 14.25 10.92
C VAL A 78 -0.52 12.80 11.04
N THR A 79 0.14 11.88 10.35
CA THR A 79 -0.23 10.46 10.36
C THR A 79 -0.03 9.83 11.73
N GLN A 80 1.02 10.24 12.48
CA GLN A 80 1.22 9.81 13.86
C GLN A 80 0.12 10.30 14.79
N ALA A 81 -0.35 11.55 14.64
CA ALA A 81 -1.49 12.05 15.42
C ALA A 81 -2.78 11.25 15.15
N LEU A 82 -3.02 10.87 13.89
CA LEU A 82 -4.13 10.00 13.52
C LEU A 82 -3.96 8.59 14.12
N ALA A 83 -2.75 8.02 14.03
CA ALA A 83 -2.43 6.69 14.57
C ALA A 83 -2.62 6.62 16.09
N ASN A 84 -2.34 7.70 16.82
CA ASN A 84 -2.52 7.79 18.27
C ASN A 84 -4.01 7.96 18.69
N SER A 85 -4.92 8.17 17.74
CA SER A 85 -6.35 8.34 18.01
C SER A 85 -7.04 6.97 18.20
N THR A 86 -6.71 6.27 19.27
CA THR A 86 -7.16 4.89 19.55
C THR A 86 -8.68 4.74 19.68
N LYS A 87 -9.39 5.81 20.06
CA LYS A 87 -10.85 5.79 20.22
C LYS A 87 -11.65 5.86 18.92
N ARG A 88 -11.03 6.36 17.82
CA ARG A 88 -11.71 6.55 16.54
C ARG A 88 -11.06 5.75 15.42
N ILE A 89 -9.74 5.56 15.49
CA ILE A 89 -9.00 4.74 14.54
C ILE A 89 -8.60 3.46 15.27
N VAL A 90 -9.22 2.33 14.91
CA VAL A 90 -9.14 1.05 15.65
C VAL A 90 -7.71 0.50 15.70
N SER A 91 -6.83 0.87 14.76
CA SER A 91 -5.47 0.37 14.68
C SER A 91 -4.55 1.36 13.97
N SER A 92 -3.29 1.44 14.41
CA SER A 92 -2.24 2.22 13.73
C SER A 92 -1.65 1.52 12.49
N ALA A 93 -1.96 0.25 12.27
CA ALA A 93 -1.52 -0.47 11.08
C ALA A 93 -1.97 0.26 9.80
N TYR A 94 -1.09 0.30 8.81
CA TYR A 94 -1.32 1.00 7.53
C TYR A 94 -1.50 2.53 7.63
N MET A 95 -1.06 3.14 8.74
CA MET A 95 -1.08 4.60 8.92
C MET A 95 0.28 5.25 8.65
N LYS A 96 1.18 4.57 7.99
CA LYS A 96 2.46 5.10 7.54
C LYS A 96 2.39 5.40 6.05
N ALA A 97 2.59 6.67 5.70
CA ALA A 97 2.71 7.06 4.29
C ALA A 97 4.05 6.57 3.72
N GLY A 98 4.06 6.23 2.46
CA GLY A 98 5.24 5.71 1.78
C GLY A 98 4.95 5.24 0.38
N MET A 99 5.78 4.32 -0.11
CA MET A 99 5.64 3.72 -1.43
C MET A 99 4.95 2.37 -1.33
N GLY A 100 3.62 2.37 -1.24
CA GLY A 100 2.86 1.13 -1.14
C GLY A 100 1.36 1.36 -1.05
N ASP A 101 0.62 0.36 -1.47
CA ASP A 101 -0.83 0.34 -1.52
C ASP A 101 -1.44 -0.97 -1.00
N GLY A 102 -0.65 -1.77 -0.29
CA GLY A 102 -1.07 -3.05 0.28
C GLY A 102 -0.87 -4.26 -0.64
N GLY A 103 -0.33 -4.06 -1.86
CA GLY A 103 0.02 -5.11 -2.81
C GLY A 103 -1.16 -5.62 -3.66
N ALA A 104 -0.96 -6.73 -4.37
CA ALA A 104 -1.84 -7.24 -5.43
C ALA A 104 -3.30 -7.47 -5.01
N CYS A 105 -3.55 -7.82 -3.76
CA CYS A 105 -4.91 -8.08 -3.27
C CYS A 105 -5.80 -6.83 -3.29
N HIS A 106 -5.23 -5.65 -3.02
CA HIS A 106 -6.02 -4.43 -2.88
C HIS A 106 -6.61 -3.94 -4.22
N PRO A 107 -5.83 -3.78 -5.31
CA PRO A 107 -6.40 -3.49 -6.63
C PRO A 107 -7.42 -4.54 -7.08
N ARG A 108 -7.09 -5.82 -6.94
CA ARG A 108 -7.96 -6.93 -7.36
C ARG A 108 -9.33 -6.88 -6.66
N ASP A 109 -9.34 -6.71 -5.34
CA ASP A 109 -10.57 -6.71 -4.56
C ASP A 109 -11.40 -5.43 -4.85
N ASN A 110 -10.75 -4.28 -5.05
CA ASN A 110 -11.43 -3.05 -5.44
C ASN A 110 -12.01 -3.13 -6.87
N ILE A 111 -11.32 -3.78 -7.81
CA ILE A 111 -11.84 -4.04 -9.16
C ILE A 111 -13.10 -4.93 -9.10
N ALA A 112 -13.07 -5.99 -8.29
CA ALA A 112 -14.22 -6.87 -8.09
C ALA A 112 -15.42 -6.11 -7.50
N LEU A 113 -15.18 -5.24 -6.52
CA LEU A 113 -16.24 -4.42 -5.90
C LEU A 113 -16.79 -3.34 -6.83
N ARG A 114 -15.96 -2.76 -7.72
CA ARG A 114 -16.45 -1.88 -8.82
C ARG A 114 -17.45 -2.62 -9.70
N TRP A 115 -17.08 -3.81 -10.15
CA TRP A 115 -17.95 -4.62 -10.97
C TRP A 115 -19.27 -4.90 -10.24
N LEU A 116 -19.21 -5.30 -8.99
CA LEU A 116 -20.39 -5.58 -8.17
C LEU A 116 -21.25 -4.32 -7.97
N ALA A 117 -20.67 -3.18 -7.66
CA ALA A 117 -21.39 -1.90 -7.52
C ALA A 117 -22.16 -1.53 -8.78
N LYS A 118 -21.54 -1.75 -9.94
CA LYS A 118 -22.18 -1.54 -11.25
C LYS A 118 -23.29 -2.54 -11.50
N ASP A 119 -23.08 -3.83 -11.24
CA ASP A 119 -24.07 -4.92 -11.43
C ASP A 119 -25.32 -4.70 -10.55
N LEU A 120 -25.12 -4.23 -9.32
CA LEU A 120 -26.18 -3.89 -8.37
C LEU A 120 -26.83 -2.52 -8.63
N GLY A 121 -26.35 -1.72 -9.56
CA GLY A 121 -26.90 -0.41 -9.88
C GLY A 121 -26.85 0.59 -8.71
N LEU A 122 -25.76 0.60 -7.91
CA LEU A 122 -25.66 1.43 -6.70
C LEU A 122 -25.66 2.94 -6.96
N GLY A 123 -25.49 3.39 -8.20
CA GLY A 123 -25.51 4.82 -8.55
C GLY A 123 -24.29 5.63 -8.10
N TYR A 124 -23.33 5.02 -7.40
CA TYR A 124 -22.02 5.57 -7.04
C TYR A 124 -20.97 4.47 -7.00
N ASP A 125 -19.69 4.82 -7.19
CA ASP A 125 -18.56 3.89 -7.19
C ASP A 125 -17.36 4.50 -6.43
N MET A 126 -17.30 4.23 -5.12
CA MET A 126 -16.16 4.63 -4.29
C MET A 126 -14.90 3.81 -4.58
N PHE A 127 -15.05 2.62 -5.15
CA PHE A 127 -13.92 1.72 -5.46
C PHE A 127 -13.14 2.24 -6.66
N GLU A 128 -13.82 2.85 -7.64
CA GLU A 128 -13.18 3.60 -8.73
C GLU A 128 -12.36 4.76 -8.20
N SER A 129 -12.88 5.47 -7.21
CA SER A 129 -12.16 6.61 -6.60
C SER A 129 -10.86 6.14 -5.93
N ILE A 130 -10.87 4.98 -5.26
CA ILE A 130 -9.65 4.38 -4.66
C ILE A 130 -8.64 4.02 -5.76
N MET A 131 -9.10 3.37 -6.84
CA MET A 131 -8.23 2.98 -7.95
C MET A 131 -7.68 4.20 -8.67
N THR A 132 -8.50 5.22 -8.90
CA THR A 132 -8.06 6.50 -9.47
C THR A 132 -7.04 7.19 -8.57
N ALA A 133 -7.26 7.20 -7.26
CA ALA A 133 -6.30 7.77 -6.31
C ALA A 133 -4.95 7.05 -6.38
N ARG A 134 -4.95 5.71 -6.41
CA ARG A 134 -3.75 4.88 -6.55
C ARG A 134 -2.91 5.28 -7.77
N GLU A 135 -3.56 5.37 -8.94
CA GLU A 135 -2.90 5.76 -10.20
C GLU A 135 -2.35 7.20 -10.12
N LYS A 136 -3.15 8.13 -9.60
CA LYS A 136 -2.74 9.54 -9.51
C LYS A 136 -1.64 9.76 -8.48
N GLN A 137 -1.64 9.04 -7.38
CA GLN A 137 -0.56 9.09 -6.39
C GLN A 137 0.75 8.58 -6.98
N ALA A 138 0.73 7.46 -7.74
CA ALA A 138 1.91 6.97 -8.43
C ALA A 138 2.43 7.96 -9.49
N GLU A 139 1.53 8.58 -10.26
CA GLU A 139 1.89 9.62 -11.22
C GLU A 139 2.50 10.86 -10.54
N THR A 140 1.94 11.28 -9.41
CA THR A 140 2.45 12.42 -8.63
C THR A 140 3.85 12.14 -8.09
N MET A 141 4.06 10.96 -7.53
CA MET A 141 5.38 10.54 -7.04
C MET A 141 6.40 10.45 -8.18
N ALA A 142 6.03 9.88 -9.32
CA ALA A 142 6.90 9.83 -10.50
C ALA A 142 7.35 11.23 -10.96
N LYS A 143 6.44 12.20 -10.98
CA LYS A 143 6.78 13.60 -11.31
C LYS A 143 7.74 14.20 -10.29
N ALA A 144 7.52 13.95 -8.99
CA ALA A 144 8.43 14.43 -7.95
C ALA A 144 9.84 13.80 -8.08
N ILE A 145 9.94 12.52 -8.41
CA ILE A 145 11.23 11.86 -8.69
C ILE A 145 11.95 12.55 -9.85
N LEU A 146 11.21 12.84 -10.94
CA LEU A 146 11.76 13.45 -12.15
C LEU A 146 12.22 14.91 -12.00
N GLU A 147 11.85 15.58 -10.91
CA GLU A 147 12.39 16.90 -10.55
C GLU A 147 13.90 16.82 -10.21
N HIS A 148 14.41 15.64 -9.86
CA HIS A 148 15.80 15.42 -9.42
C HIS A 148 16.69 14.77 -10.48
N GLY A 149 16.12 14.19 -11.54
CA GLY A 149 16.89 13.58 -12.62
C GLY A 149 16.00 12.71 -13.53
N LYS A 150 16.58 12.19 -14.61
CA LYS A 150 15.87 11.37 -15.59
C LYS A 150 16.31 9.91 -15.61
N ASP A 151 17.53 9.62 -15.18
CA ASP A 151 18.08 8.27 -15.11
C ASP A 151 17.83 7.72 -13.70
N ILE A 152 16.80 6.90 -13.56
CA ILE A 152 16.20 6.51 -12.29
C ILE A 152 16.42 5.02 -12.05
N CYS A 153 16.95 4.67 -10.89
CA CYS A 153 17.02 3.30 -10.41
C CYS A 153 16.06 3.11 -9.23
N PHE A 154 15.38 1.96 -9.20
CA PHE A 154 14.54 1.56 -8.07
C PHE A 154 15.22 0.42 -7.31
N SER A 155 15.24 0.48 -5.99
CA SER A 155 15.90 -0.53 -5.15
C SER A 155 15.23 -1.91 -5.22
N SER A 156 13.97 -1.98 -5.67
CA SER A 156 13.21 -3.22 -5.81
C SER A 156 12.02 -3.06 -6.77
N ASP A 157 11.68 -4.15 -7.46
CA ASP A 157 10.45 -4.27 -8.26
C ASP A 157 9.33 -5.01 -7.51
N SER A 158 9.63 -5.60 -6.35
CA SER A 158 8.69 -6.41 -5.59
C SER A 158 7.63 -5.56 -4.88
N TYR A 159 6.44 -6.16 -4.63
CA TYR A 159 5.35 -5.46 -3.93
C TYR A 159 5.60 -5.31 -2.42
N LYS A 160 6.50 -6.10 -1.84
CA LYS A 160 6.91 -6.03 -0.43
C LYS A 160 8.33 -6.56 -0.24
N PRO A 161 9.01 -6.17 0.85
CA PRO A 161 10.37 -6.67 1.11
C PRO A 161 10.39 -8.19 1.32
N GLY A 162 11.52 -8.81 0.95
CA GLY A 162 11.77 -10.24 1.17
C GLY A 162 11.02 -11.19 0.23
N THR A 163 10.58 -10.72 -0.93
CA THR A 163 9.95 -11.53 -1.97
C THR A 163 10.29 -11.02 -3.37
N ASP A 164 10.24 -11.91 -4.36
CA ASP A 164 10.41 -11.57 -5.78
C ASP A 164 9.06 -11.38 -6.51
N LEU A 165 7.95 -11.37 -5.76
CA LEU A 165 6.61 -11.21 -6.34
C LEU A 165 6.39 -9.77 -6.79
N MET A 166 6.14 -9.58 -8.09
CA MET A 166 5.94 -8.29 -8.74
C MET A 166 4.47 -7.94 -8.96
N ASP A 167 3.57 -8.91 -8.88
CA ASP A 167 2.13 -8.70 -9.13
C ASP A 167 1.56 -7.66 -8.18
N GLY A 168 0.98 -6.59 -8.75
CA GLY A 168 0.45 -5.46 -8.00
C GLY A 168 1.49 -4.57 -7.36
N SER A 169 2.76 -4.66 -7.79
CA SER A 169 3.83 -3.80 -7.28
C SER A 169 3.55 -2.32 -7.55
N TYR A 170 3.56 -1.53 -6.50
CA TYR A 170 3.45 -0.07 -6.60
C TYR A 170 4.72 0.55 -7.18
N SER A 171 5.89 -0.08 -6.95
CA SER A 171 7.15 0.31 -7.59
C SER A 171 7.03 0.29 -9.10
N LEU A 172 6.55 -0.81 -9.68
CA LEU A 172 6.35 -0.93 -11.13
C LEU A 172 5.34 0.08 -11.67
N LEU A 173 4.31 0.42 -10.89
CA LEU A 173 3.36 1.47 -11.30
C LEU A 173 4.03 2.84 -11.35
N VAL A 174 4.84 3.19 -10.36
CA VAL A 174 5.61 4.45 -10.37
C VAL A 174 6.62 4.47 -11.52
N GLN A 175 7.33 3.36 -11.77
CA GLN A 175 8.25 3.22 -12.91
C GLN A 175 7.54 3.46 -14.25
N HIS A 176 6.33 2.89 -14.43
CA HIS A 176 5.51 3.15 -15.60
C HIS A 176 5.28 4.66 -15.83
N TYR A 177 4.93 5.39 -14.75
CA TYR A 177 4.71 6.83 -14.86
C TYR A 177 6.00 7.62 -15.04
N VAL A 178 7.13 7.19 -14.47
CA VAL A 178 8.45 7.76 -14.76
C VAL A 178 8.76 7.69 -16.26
N GLN A 179 8.60 6.50 -16.86
CA GLN A 179 8.82 6.31 -18.30
C GLN A 179 7.84 7.14 -19.15
N LYS A 180 6.57 7.16 -18.77
CA LYS A 180 5.51 7.94 -19.45
C LYS A 180 5.82 9.43 -19.46
N HIS A 181 6.49 9.95 -18.44
CA HIS A 181 6.89 11.36 -18.35
C HIS A 181 8.34 11.62 -18.81
N GLY A 182 8.94 10.68 -19.54
CA GLY A 182 10.23 10.87 -20.22
C GLY A 182 11.46 10.59 -19.37
N GLY A 183 11.32 9.85 -18.25
CA GLY A 183 12.44 9.29 -17.50
C GLY A 183 12.87 7.93 -18.07
N THR A 184 14.06 7.52 -17.71
CA THR A 184 14.68 6.24 -18.08
C THR A 184 14.82 5.39 -16.82
N ILE A 185 14.35 4.15 -16.85
CA ILE A 185 14.60 3.19 -15.77
C ILE A 185 15.92 2.49 -16.04
N VAL A 186 16.86 2.65 -15.13
CA VAL A 186 18.18 2.05 -15.18
C VAL A 186 18.21 0.82 -14.28
N ASN A 187 18.56 -0.33 -14.86
CA ASN A 187 18.68 -1.59 -14.13
C ASN A 187 20.14 -1.80 -13.71
N GLY A 188 20.35 -1.99 -12.41
CA GLY A 188 21.67 -2.26 -11.84
C GLY A 188 22.48 -0.99 -11.52
N PHE A 189 23.48 -1.15 -10.63
CA PHE A 189 24.32 -0.06 -10.13
C PHE A 189 25.57 0.21 -10.99
N ASP A 190 25.74 -0.50 -12.08
CA ASP A 190 26.92 -0.39 -12.97
C ASP A 190 26.83 0.80 -13.95
N THR A 191 25.67 1.43 -14.02
CA THR A 191 25.41 2.61 -14.86
C THR A 191 25.23 3.83 -13.94
N PRO A 192 25.80 5.00 -14.25
CA PRO A 192 25.55 6.20 -13.48
C PRO A 192 24.03 6.48 -13.42
N VAL A 193 23.48 6.57 -12.22
CA VAL A 193 22.09 6.92 -11.99
C VAL A 193 22.00 8.29 -11.34
N GLN A 194 21.04 9.09 -11.76
CA GLN A 194 20.81 10.42 -11.17
C GLN A 194 20.00 10.31 -9.89
N VAL A 195 19.02 9.40 -9.85
CA VAL A 195 18.16 9.20 -8.69
C VAL A 195 18.02 7.72 -8.36
N LEU A 196 18.25 7.37 -7.10
CA LEU A 196 17.98 6.05 -6.54
C LEU A 196 16.75 6.12 -5.65
N VAL A 197 15.67 5.45 -6.05
CA VAL A 197 14.41 5.41 -5.31
C VAL A 197 14.42 4.23 -4.33
N ARG A 198 14.22 4.51 -3.05
CA ARG A 198 14.11 3.52 -1.99
C ARG A 198 12.70 2.95 -1.92
N VAL A 199 12.49 1.77 -2.49
CA VAL A 199 11.17 1.16 -2.65
C VAL A 199 10.59 0.66 -1.33
N HIS A 200 11.38 -0.02 -0.51
CA HIS A 200 10.93 -0.51 0.80
C HIS A 200 11.68 0.18 1.93
N GLU A 201 10.99 0.38 3.04
CA GLU A 201 11.58 0.96 4.24
C GLU A 201 12.82 0.20 4.74
N THR A 202 12.85 -1.11 4.52
CA THR A 202 13.93 -2.00 4.95
C THR A 202 15.07 -2.12 3.94
N ASP A 203 14.94 -1.53 2.74
CA ASP A 203 15.98 -1.62 1.73
C ASP A 203 17.26 -0.93 2.20
N LYS A 204 18.33 -1.69 2.17
CA LYS A 204 19.68 -1.19 2.44
C LYS A 204 20.26 -0.73 1.12
N ILE A 205 20.26 0.57 0.90
CA ILE A 205 20.81 1.19 -0.29
C ILE A 205 22.04 2.01 0.06
N THR A 206 22.96 2.10 -0.87
CA THR A 206 24.09 3.01 -0.85
C THR A 206 24.18 3.68 -2.21
N ALA A 207 24.54 4.94 -2.23
CA ALA A 207 24.71 5.70 -3.46
C ALA A 207 25.93 6.63 -3.30
N ASP A 208 26.51 6.99 -4.42
CA ASP A 208 27.55 8.01 -4.47
C ASP A 208 26.96 9.39 -4.12
N ASN A 209 27.82 10.33 -3.73
CA ASN A 209 27.38 11.67 -3.32
C ASN A 209 26.65 12.45 -4.43
N ASP A 210 26.91 12.11 -5.69
CA ASP A 210 26.29 12.75 -6.86
C ASP A 210 24.90 12.13 -7.22
N THR A 211 24.53 11.01 -6.58
CA THR A 211 23.24 10.34 -6.78
C THR A 211 22.26 10.81 -5.71
N ILE A 212 21.11 11.31 -6.13
CA ILE A 212 20.02 11.66 -5.23
C ILE A 212 19.34 10.38 -4.71
N ILE A 213 19.20 10.25 -3.40
CA ILE A 213 18.40 9.20 -2.77
C ILE A 213 17.00 9.77 -2.53
N PHE A 214 16.02 9.22 -3.25
CA PHE A 214 14.62 9.56 -3.05
C PHE A 214 13.99 8.58 -2.06
N ASP A 215 13.67 9.05 -0.85
CA ASP A 215 13.13 8.23 0.24
C ASP A 215 11.66 8.57 0.56
N PRO A 216 10.70 7.79 0.04
CA PRO A 216 9.28 7.96 0.36
C PRO A 216 8.92 7.61 1.81
N TRP A 217 9.82 6.92 2.54
CA TRP A 217 9.60 6.47 3.91
C TRP A 217 10.13 7.44 4.96
N ARG A 218 11.02 8.35 4.57
CA ARG A 218 11.62 9.39 5.44
C ARG A 218 12.37 8.79 6.65
N THR A 219 12.98 7.63 6.43
CA THR A 219 13.76 6.90 7.45
C THR A 219 15.22 6.71 7.08
N TYR A 220 15.61 7.13 5.87
CA TYR A 220 17.02 7.19 5.50
C TYR A 220 17.71 8.34 6.23
N PRO A 221 18.99 8.20 6.64
CA PRO A 221 19.70 9.29 7.28
C PRO A 221 19.70 10.57 6.45
N GLU A 222 19.54 11.72 7.11
CA GLU A 222 19.59 13.02 6.45
C GLU A 222 20.98 13.28 5.86
N ALA A 223 21.03 13.72 4.59
CA ALA A 223 22.22 14.16 3.89
C ALA A 223 21.81 15.13 2.76
N ASP A 224 22.75 15.87 2.21
CA ASP A 224 22.50 16.88 1.17
C ASP A 224 21.90 16.27 -0.11
N ASN A 225 22.22 15.00 -0.39
CA ASN A 225 21.69 14.24 -1.52
C ASN A 225 20.48 13.35 -1.19
N VAL A 226 19.79 13.56 -0.06
CA VAL A 226 18.62 12.79 0.35
C VAL A 226 17.37 13.65 0.28
N VAL A 227 16.38 13.16 -0.44
CA VAL A 227 15.04 13.76 -0.57
C VAL A 227 14.02 12.92 0.18
N HIS A 228 13.53 13.42 1.29
CA HIS A 228 12.44 12.84 2.05
C HIS A 228 11.10 13.28 1.46
N TYR A 229 10.46 12.41 0.67
CA TYR A 229 9.20 12.74 0.02
C TYR A 229 8.07 12.95 1.03
N GLY A 230 7.41 14.12 0.94
CA GLY A 230 6.40 14.54 1.92
C GLY A 230 6.96 15.26 3.15
N HIS A 231 8.26 15.53 3.18
CA HIS A 231 8.92 16.31 4.22
C HIS A 231 9.90 17.27 3.54
N ARG A 232 9.61 18.55 3.48
CA ARG A 232 10.60 19.53 3.06
C ARG A 232 11.44 19.94 4.26
N ASN A 233 12.76 19.80 4.13
CA ASN A 233 13.69 20.45 5.02
C ASN A 233 13.59 21.96 4.73
N THR A 234 13.08 22.72 5.69
CA THR A 234 13.05 24.18 5.67
C THR A 234 14.36 24.72 6.15
#